data_5a8825aeeb21768aea897062b8b55c42
#
_entry.id   5a8825aeeb21768aea897062b8b55c42
#
_cell.length_a   1.000
_cell.length_b   1.000
_cell.length_c   1.000
_cell.angle_alpha   90.00
_cell.angle_beta   90.00
_cell.angle_gamma   90.00
#
_symmetry.space_group_name_H-M   'P 1'
#
loop_
_entity.id
_entity.type
_entity.pdbx_description
1 polymer ?
#
loop_
_entity_poly.entity_id
_entity_poly.type
_entity_poly.pdbx_seq_one_letter_code
_entity_poly.pdbx_strand_id
1 'polypeptide(L)'
;MKELGLKLPIADLVEMQISRLDYPDWQERFVTVREILTQEEQKYADTLEKGKRLVRKSAEHFKRLGQAVPLAEMIALYDTHGIPPEIARASAEEIGAGVELPDNFYSLVAKQRIKAEAEEEVKAVVPGKTELLYYENPFDQAFEATVLDVTADGWAVLDRTLLYPEGGGQPADHGTLERAGKEFAVVDVQKSGDAVLHKLNQPGLEKGDRVKGKVDMRRRLAHARHHTATHLVHDSAKRILGRHVWQAGAQKSEERARLDISHYRRITEAELKAIELEANRRVMELTAVDTQFLPREEAEKLFGFELYQGGVPPGKQIRVVRVGTDIEACAGTHVTNTGMIGAIKLLRTERIQDGVERIEFAAGEAAXXXGPGAGRPAGPGLRRFARSGGAAPQNSREVL
;
A
#
# COMPACT_ATOMS: atom_id res chain seq x y z
N MET A 1 -19.39 22.07 17.48
CA MET A 1 -18.76 22.75 18.63
C MET A 1 -18.84 24.28 18.46
N LYS A 2 -18.17 24.86 17.46
CA LYS A 2 -18.17 26.31 17.22
C LYS A 2 -19.58 26.88 16.97
N GLU A 3 -20.42 26.18 16.23
CA GLU A 3 -21.81 26.59 15.96
C GLU A 3 -22.69 26.60 17.21
N LEU A 4 -22.35 25.73 18.19
CA LEU A 4 -23.06 25.64 19.47
C LEU A 4 -22.45 26.58 20.53
N GLY A 5 -21.43 27.34 20.18
CA GLY A 5 -20.73 28.23 21.11
C GLY A 5 -19.94 27.52 22.20
N LEU A 6 -19.67 26.23 22.04
CA LEU A 6 -18.94 25.44 23.03
C LEU A 6 -17.43 25.63 22.88
N LYS A 7 -16.77 25.99 23.98
CA LYS A 7 -15.31 26.19 24.03
C LYS A 7 -14.57 24.98 24.61
N LEU A 8 -15.23 23.83 24.65
CA LEU A 8 -14.68 22.60 25.20
C LEU A 8 -13.99 21.81 24.07
N PRO A 9 -12.74 21.32 24.26
CA PRO A 9 -12.10 20.44 23.28
C PRO A 9 -12.92 19.17 23.04
N ILE A 10 -12.91 18.67 21.80
CA ILE A 10 -13.63 17.42 21.43
C ILE A 10 -13.17 16.26 22.32
N ALA A 11 -11.87 16.18 22.61
CA ALA A 11 -11.32 15.10 23.43
C ALA A 11 -11.96 15.08 24.83
N ASP A 12 -12.20 16.25 25.44
CA ASP A 12 -12.84 16.33 26.77
C ASP A 12 -14.29 15.84 26.71
N LEU A 13 -15.02 16.20 25.65
CA LEU A 13 -16.38 15.70 25.45
C LEU A 13 -16.43 14.18 25.32
N VAL A 14 -15.53 13.61 24.52
CA VAL A 14 -15.43 12.17 24.32
C VAL A 14 -15.09 11.47 25.65
N GLU A 15 -14.15 12.04 26.42
CA GLU A 15 -13.81 11.48 27.74
C GLU A 15 -15.00 11.47 28.69
N MET A 16 -15.76 12.56 28.72
CA MET A 16 -16.98 12.64 29.54
C MET A 16 -18.03 11.59 29.15
N GLN A 17 -18.14 11.30 27.86
CA GLN A 17 -19.08 10.28 27.38
C GLN A 17 -18.59 8.86 27.66
N ILE A 18 -17.33 8.55 27.31
CA ILE A 18 -16.79 7.19 27.45
C ILE A 18 -16.66 6.77 28.94
N SER A 19 -16.40 7.74 29.83
CA SER A 19 -16.30 7.47 31.27
C SER A 19 -17.65 7.02 31.88
N ARG A 20 -18.76 7.23 31.18
CA ARG A 20 -20.10 6.81 31.60
C ARG A 20 -20.51 5.46 31.00
N LEU A 21 -19.69 4.91 30.10
CA LEU A 21 -19.91 3.62 29.47
C LEU A 21 -19.07 2.56 30.19
N ASP A 22 -19.61 1.38 30.34
CA ASP A 22 -18.89 0.25 30.92
C ASP A 22 -17.98 -0.37 29.84
N TYR A 23 -16.91 0.36 29.50
CA TYR A 23 -15.97 -0.05 28.46
C TYR A 23 -14.64 -0.45 29.10
N PRO A 24 -14.22 -1.71 28.99
CA PRO A 24 -12.99 -2.15 29.68
C PRO A 24 -11.75 -1.43 29.12
N ASP A 25 -10.85 -1.10 30.04
CA ASP A 25 -9.53 -0.51 29.75
C ASP A 25 -9.60 0.81 28.96
N TRP A 26 -10.71 1.55 29.04
CA TRP A 26 -10.88 2.78 28.28
C TRP A 26 -9.81 3.84 28.62
N GLN A 27 -9.39 3.90 29.88
CA GLN A 27 -8.42 4.91 30.33
C GLN A 27 -7.09 4.78 29.59
N GLU A 28 -6.59 3.54 29.48
CA GLU A 28 -5.34 3.25 28.76
C GLU A 28 -5.46 3.60 27.27
N ARG A 29 -6.55 3.18 26.64
CA ARG A 29 -6.80 3.43 25.22
C ARG A 29 -7.07 4.90 24.94
N PHE A 30 -7.68 5.62 25.87
CA PHE A 30 -8.08 7.01 25.67
C PHE A 30 -6.88 7.96 25.58
N VAL A 31 -5.72 7.60 26.11
CA VAL A 31 -4.50 8.40 25.95
C VAL A 31 -4.21 8.66 24.45
N THR A 32 -4.22 7.60 23.66
CA THR A 32 -4.02 7.70 22.18
C THR A 32 -5.19 8.41 21.51
N VAL A 33 -6.42 8.09 21.89
CA VAL A 33 -7.62 8.73 21.34
C VAL A 33 -7.59 10.25 21.57
N ARG A 34 -7.24 10.68 22.79
CA ARG A 34 -7.11 12.11 23.14
C ARG A 34 -6.08 12.81 22.24
N GLU A 35 -4.91 12.17 22.06
CA GLU A 35 -3.85 12.73 21.22
C GLU A 35 -4.31 12.88 19.76
N ILE A 36 -4.97 11.86 19.22
CA ILE A 36 -5.53 11.90 17.85
C ILE A 36 -6.57 13.02 17.73
N LEU A 37 -7.54 13.07 18.65
CA LEU A 37 -8.60 14.09 18.60
C LEU A 37 -8.03 15.51 18.69
N THR A 38 -7.04 15.72 19.56
CA THR A 38 -6.39 17.02 19.72
C THR A 38 -5.69 17.45 18.41
N GLN A 39 -4.96 16.54 17.78
CA GLN A 39 -4.29 16.82 16.51
C GLN A 39 -5.30 17.07 15.38
N GLU A 40 -6.35 16.28 15.30
CA GLU A 40 -7.37 16.44 14.25
C GLU A 40 -8.14 17.75 14.43
N GLU A 41 -8.43 18.14 15.67
CA GLU A 41 -9.08 19.44 15.94
C GLU A 41 -8.20 20.61 15.49
N GLN A 42 -6.91 20.54 15.73
CA GLN A 42 -5.96 21.57 15.27
C GLN A 42 -5.85 21.60 13.74
N LYS A 43 -5.69 20.44 13.11
CA LYS A 43 -5.65 20.34 11.63
C LYS A 43 -6.91 20.87 10.99
N TYR A 44 -8.08 20.56 11.57
CA TYR A 44 -9.36 21.05 11.07
C TYR A 44 -9.41 22.59 11.12
N ALA A 45 -8.96 23.17 12.24
CA ALA A 45 -8.91 24.64 12.38
C ALA A 45 -7.98 25.26 11.32
N ASP A 46 -6.80 24.68 11.11
CA ASP A 46 -5.82 25.15 10.11
C ASP A 46 -6.40 25.02 8.68
N THR A 47 -7.07 23.89 8.40
CA THR A 47 -7.71 23.64 7.10
C THR A 47 -8.82 24.64 6.83
N LEU A 48 -9.65 24.97 7.83
CA LEU A 48 -10.69 25.98 7.68
C LEU A 48 -10.10 27.35 7.34
N GLU A 49 -9.04 27.77 8.01
CA GLU A 49 -8.42 29.06 7.75
C GLU A 49 -7.80 29.14 6.35
N LYS A 50 -7.11 28.09 5.92
CA LYS A 50 -6.58 27.96 4.55
C LYS A 50 -7.72 27.90 3.55
N GLY A 51 -8.74 27.11 3.85
CA GLY A 51 -9.92 26.94 3.01
C GLY A 51 -10.65 28.24 2.74
N LYS A 52 -10.89 29.04 3.78
CA LYS A 52 -11.54 30.36 3.64
C LYS A 52 -10.79 31.27 2.67
N ARG A 53 -9.44 31.26 2.72
CA ARG A 53 -8.61 32.05 1.81
C ARG A 53 -8.74 31.58 0.36
N LEU A 54 -8.74 30.25 0.14
CA LEU A 54 -8.90 29.65 -1.20
C LEU A 54 -10.28 29.96 -1.76
N VAL A 55 -11.33 29.81 -0.95
CA VAL A 55 -12.71 30.09 -1.36
C VAL A 55 -12.87 31.57 -1.74
N ARG A 56 -12.35 32.49 -0.91
CA ARG A 56 -12.42 33.92 -1.21
C ARG A 56 -11.75 34.25 -2.55
N LYS A 57 -10.57 33.70 -2.80
CA LYS A 57 -9.84 33.88 -4.06
C LYS A 57 -10.66 33.41 -5.26
N SER A 58 -11.22 32.20 -5.16
CA SER A 58 -12.08 31.63 -6.20
C SER A 58 -13.37 32.47 -6.38
N ALA A 59 -14.03 32.78 -5.30
CA ALA A 59 -15.27 33.53 -5.29
C ALA A 59 -15.10 34.98 -5.87
N GLU A 60 -13.97 35.63 -5.55
CA GLU A 60 -13.61 36.93 -6.14
C GLU A 60 -13.46 36.86 -7.65
N HIS A 61 -12.86 35.77 -8.14
CA HIS A 61 -12.69 35.54 -9.57
C HIS A 61 -14.05 35.44 -10.28
N PHE A 62 -14.96 34.60 -9.80
CA PHE A 62 -16.29 34.42 -10.42
C PHE A 62 -17.16 35.67 -10.26
N LYS A 63 -17.06 36.34 -9.12
CA LYS A 63 -17.78 37.61 -8.89
C LYS A 63 -17.39 38.68 -9.91
N ARG A 64 -16.08 38.80 -10.24
CA ARG A 64 -15.58 39.71 -11.27
C ARG A 64 -16.14 39.38 -12.65
N LEU A 65 -16.45 38.11 -12.90
CA LEU A 65 -17.05 37.64 -14.16
C LEU A 65 -18.58 37.78 -14.15
N GLY A 66 -19.17 38.26 -13.07
CA GLY A 66 -20.62 38.36 -12.91
C GLY A 66 -21.31 37.00 -12.77
N GLN A 67 -20.59 36.02 -12.25
CA GLN A 67 -21.05 34.61 -12.14
C GLN A 67 -21.03 34.14 -10.69
N ALA A 68 -21.90 33.18 -10.38
CA ALA A 68 -21.82 32.45 -9.13
C ALA A 68 -20.66 31.43 -9.22
N VAL A 69 -20.10 31.05 -8.08
CA VAL A 69 -19.12 29.97 -8.02
C VAL A 69 -19.81 28.69 -8.49
N PRO A 70 -19.36 28.06 -9.59
CA PRO A 70 -20.08 26.94 -10.18
C PRO A 70 -19.92 25.65 -9.37
N LEU A 71 -20.87 24.74 -9.53
CA LEU A 71 -20.86 23.43 -8.84
C LEU A 71 -19.53 22.69 -9.01
N ALA A 72 -18.94 22.70 -10.21
CA ALA A 72 -17.66 22.02 -10.50
C ALA A 72 -16.54 22.55 -9.59
N GLU A 73 -16.48 23.84 -9.37
CA GLU A 73 -15.50 24.48 -8.47
C GLU A 73 -15.78 24.11 -7.00
N MET A 74 -17.05 24.05 -6.61
CA MET A 74 -17.45 23.60 -5.27
C MET A 74 -17.02 22.17 -5.01
N ILE A 75 -17.16 21.29 -6.01
CA ILE A 75 -16.70 19.87 -5.92
C ILE A 75 -15.16 19.83 -5.81
N ALA A 76 -14.45 20.63 -6.60
CA ALA A 76 -12.97 20.69 -6.55
C ALA A 76 -12.48 21.18 -5.18
N LEU A 77 -13.09 22.19 -4.61
CA LEU A 77 -12.77 22.70 -3.26
C LEU A 77 -12.97 21.61 -2.19
N TYR A 78 -14.03 20.82 -2.32
CA TYR A 78 -14.32 19.71 -1.40
C TYR A 78 -13.34 18.55 -1.60
N ASP A 79 -13.18 18.03 -2.83
CA ASP A 79 -12.39 16.83 -3.10
C ASP A 79 -10.87 17.06 -2.96
N THR A 80 -10.39 18.23 -3.40
CA THR A 80 -8.93 18.50 -3.42
C THR A 80 -8.44 19.10 -2.10
N HIS A 81 -9.24 19.95 -1.49
CA HIS A 81 -8.81 20.74 -0.32
C HIS A 81 -9.55 20.37 0.96
N GLY A 82 -10.52 19.48 0.91
CA GLY A 82 -11.29 19.06 2.08
C GLY A 82 -12.17 20.14 2.67
N ILE A 83 -12.57 21.15 1.88
CA ILE A 83 -13.36 22.29 2.37
C ILE A 83 -14.85 21.92 2.32
N PRO A 84 -15.55 21.84 3.47
CA PRO A 84 -16.98 21.55 3.46
C PRO A 84 -17.76 22.59 2.62
N PRO A 85 -18.72 22.13 1.81
CA PRO A 85 -19.46 23.04 0.92
C PRO A 85 -20.20 24.15 1.66
N GLU A 86 -20.64 23.90 2.89
CA GLU A 86 -21.32 24.91 3.74
C GLU A 86 -20.35 26.02 4.13
N ILE A 87 -19.09 25.67 4.43
CA ILE A 87 -18.04 26.65 4.78
C ILE A 87 -17.65 27.44 3.51
N ALA A 88 -17.57 26.77 2.36
CA ALA A 88 -17.29 27.43 1.10
C ALA A 88 -18.39 28.44 0.75
N ARG A 89 -19.66 28.05 0.89
CA ARG A 89 -20.80 28.94 0.69
C ARG A 89 -20.71 30.17 1.60
N ALA A 90 -20.59 29.96 2.91
CA ALA A 90 -20.54 31.05 3.89
C ALA A 90 -19.38 32.02 3.59
N SER A 91 -18.20 31.50 3.24
CA SER A 91 -17.02 32.32 2.93
C SER A 91 -17.20 33.15 1.65
N ALA A 92 -17.90 32.62 0.64
CA ALA A 92 -18.20 33.31 -0.61
C ALA A 92 -19.25 34.40 -0.36
N GLU A 93 -20.29 34.09 0.41
CA GLU A 93 -21.36 35.04 0.76
C GLU A 93 -20.83 36.25 1.57
N GLU A 94 -19.81 36.05 2.42
CA GLU A 94 -19.16 37.16 3.17
C GLU A 94 -18.62 38.24 2.26
N ILE A 95 -18.26 37.91 1.02
CA ILE A 95 -17.76 38.88 0.03
C ILE A 95 -18.81 39.18 -1.05
N GLY A 96 -20.05 38.74 -0.85
CA GLY A 96 -21.18 39.01 -1.75
C GLY A 96 -21.11 38.23 -3.07
N ALA A 97 -20.50 37.03 -3.06
CA ALA A 97 -20.46 36.14 -4.22
C ALA A 97 -21.54 35.07 -4.09
N GLY A 98 -22.25 34.76 -5.17
CA GLY A 98 -23.22 33.68 -5.24
C GLY A 98 -22.50 32.32 -5.37
N VAL A 99 -23.17 31.24 -4.99
CA VAL A 99 -22.60 29.87 -5.05
C VAL A 99 -23.67 28.92 -5.60
N GLU A 100 -23.27 28.05 -6.52
CA GLU A 100 -24.10 26.94 -7.00
C GLU A 100 -23.91 25.72 -6.08
N LEU A 101 -24.77 25.59 -5.08
CA LEU A 101 -24.71 24.50 -4.14
C LEU A 101 -26.07 23.82 -3.99
N PRO A 102 -26.33 22.75 -4.75
CA PRO A 102 -27.60 22.01 -4.66
C PRO A 102 -27.69 21.19 -3.38
N ASP A 103 -28.91 20.94 -2.91
CA ASP A 103 -29.18 20.18 -1.68
C ASP A 103 -28.62 18.75 -1.73
N ASN A 104 -28.48 18.17 -2.93
CA ASN A 104 -27.95 16.82 -3.13
C ASN A 104 -26.45 16.77 -3.46
N PHE A 105 -25.69 17.80 -3.07
CA PHE A 105 -24.25 17.94 -3.35
C PHE A 105 -23.46 16.65 -3.06
N TYR A 106 -23.59 16.11 -1.85
CA TYR A 106 -22.86 14.91 -1.44
C TYR A 106 -23.23 13.68 -2.28
N SER A 107 -24.49 13.60 -2.70
CA SER A 107 -24.96 12.54 -3.58
C SER A 107 -24.33 12.64 -4.98
N LEU A 108 -24.14 13.85 -5.48
CA LEU A 108 -23.48 14.10 -6.77
C LEU A 108 -22.00 13.73 -6.72
N VAL A 109 -21.31 14.10 -5.64
CA VAL A 109 -19.90 13.71 -5.42
C VAL A 109 -19.75 12.20 -5.38
N ALA A 110 -20.61 11.51 -4.61
CA ALA A 110 -20.60 10.05 -4.50
C ALA A 110 -20.80 9.37 -5.85
N LYS A 111 -21.75 9.86 -6.65
CA LYS A 111 -22.02 9.31 -8.01
C LYS A 111 -20.82 9.48 -8.95
N GLN A 112 -20.12 10.62 -8.88
CA GLN A 112 -18.92 10.83 -9.70
C GLN A 112 -17.80 9.85 -9.34
N ARG A 113 -17.61 9.58 -8.06
CA ARG A 113 -16.60 8.63 -7.57
C ARG A 113 -16.91 7.21 -8.03
N ILE A 114 -18.17 6.76 -7.88
CA ILE A 114 -18.64 5.43 -8.34
C ILE A 114 -18.43 5.28 -9.85
N LYS A 115 -18.73 6.31 -10.64
CA LYS A 115 -18.56 6.28 -12.09
C LYS A 115 -17.07 6.15 -12.47
N ALA A 116 -16.19 6.89 -11.81
CA ALA A 116 -14.74 6.82 -12.03
C ALA A 116 -14.20 5.41 -11.70
N GLU A 117 -14.63 4.82 -10.59
CA GLU A 117 -14.26 3.46 -10.20
C GLU A 117 -14.77 2.41 -11.20
N ALA A 118 -16.01 2.53 -11.67
CA ALA A 118 -16.61 1.61 -12.63
C ALA A 118 -15.90 1.63 -13.99
N GLU A 119 -15.38 2.75 -14.43
CA GLU A 119 -14.65 2.86 -15.71
C GLU A 119 -13.28 2.17 -15.66
N GLU A 120 -12.71 1.90 -14.49
CA GLU A 120 -11.45 1.18 -14.31
C GLU A 120 -11.59 -0.35 -14.34
N GLU A 121 -12.79 -0.90 -14.15
CA GLU A 121 -12.99 -2.34 -13.87
C GLU A 121 -13.32 -3.26 -15.07
N VAL A 122 -13.45 -2.78 -16.29
CA VAL A 122 -13.84 -3.65 -17.40
C VAL A 122 -12.65 -4.20 -18.18
N LYS A 123 -11.94 -5.17 -17.57
CA LYS A 123 -11.07 -6.08 -18.34
C LYS A 123 -11.86 -7.38 -18.59
N ALA A 124 -11.96 -7.80 -19.85
CA ALA A 124 -12.62 -9.05 -20.21
C ALA A 124 -11.95 -10.24 -19.51
N VAL A 125 -12.73 -11.07 -18.83
CA VAL A 125 -12.23 -12.26 -18.15
C VAL A 125 -11.80 -13.30 -19.17
N VAL A 126 -10.55 -13.78 -19.09
CA VAL A 126 -10.02 -14.82 -19.97
C VAL A 126 -10.53 -16.18 -19.47
N PRO A 127 -11.13 -17.02 -20.35
CA PRO A 127 -11.63 -18.34 -19.95
C PRO A 127 -10.49 -19.28 -19.55
N GLY A 128 -10.77 -20.15 -18.58
CA GLY A 128 -9.85 -21.18 -18.12
C GLY A 128 -9.80 -21.26 -16.60
N LYS A 129 -9.23 -22.36 -16.12
CA LYS A 129 -8.98 -22.56 -14.69
C LYS A 129 -7.57 -23.11 -14.52
N THR A 130 -6.77 -22.46 -13.70
CA THR A 130 -5.38 -22.82 -13.42
C THR A 130 -5.28 -23.33 -11.98
N GLU A 131 -4.71 -24.50 -11.77
CA GLU A 131 -4.36 -25.00 -10.43
C GLU A 131 -3.13 -24.25 -9.92
N LEU A 132 -3.23 -23.71 -8.70
CA LEU A 132 -2.22 -22.81 -8.13
C LEU A 132 -1.24 -23.60 -7.23
N LEU A 133 -0.20 -24.17 -7.84
CA LEU A 133 0.78 -25.03 -7.16
C LEU A 133 1.65 -24.27 -6.15
N TYR A 134 1.85 -22.97 -6.35
CA TYR A 134 2.72 -22.14 -5.50
C TYR A 134 2.22 -21.99 -4.05
N TYR A 135 0.97 -22.32 -3.77
CA TYR A 135 0.47 -22.30 -2.40
C TYR A 135 0.82 -23.55 -1.60
N GLU A 136 0.92 -24.70 -2.28
CA GLU A 136 1.29 -25.96 -1.65
C GLU A 136 2.81 -26.12 -1.56
N ASN A 137 3.51 -25.73 -2.61
CA ASN A 137 4.94 -25.97 -2.77
C ASN A 137 5.65 -24.67 -3.19
N PRO A 138 5.75 -23.66 -2.29
CA PRO A 138 6.24 -22.32 -2.67
C PRO A 138 7.70 -22.29 -3.11
N PHE A 139 8.49 -23.33 -2.82
CA PHE A 139 9.91 -23.40 -3.19
C PHE A 139 10.23 -24.52 -4.18
N ASP A 140 9.23 -25.20 -4.74
CA ASP A 140 9.44 -26.07 -5.88
C ASP A 140 9.87 -25.21 -7.08
N GLN A 141 10.87 -25.70 -7.82
CA GLN A 141 11.48 -24.92 -8.90
C GLN A 141 10.92 -25.26 -10.27
N ALA A 142 10.35 -26.46 -10.44
CA ALA A 142 9.91 -26.95 -11.74
C ALA A 142 8.54 -27.62 -11.65
N PHE A 143 7.80 -27.56 -12.75
CA PHE A 143 6.47 -28.17 -12.87
C PHE A 143 6.21 -28.57 -14.31
N GLU A 144 5.23 -29.42 -14.53
CA GLU A 144 4.72 -29.76 -15.84
C GLU A 144 3.30 -29.24 -15.98
N ALA A 145 2.95 -28.76 -17.15
CA ALA A 145 1.63 -28.21 -17.42
C ALA A 145 1.21 -28.43 -18.86
N THR A 146 -0.08 -28.29 -19.11
CA THR A 146 -0.67 -28.29 -20.45
C THR A 146 -1.17 -26.87 -20.77
N VAL A 147 -0.87 -26.39 -21.97
CA VAL A 147 -1.34 -25.12 -22.47
C VAL A 147 -2.83 -25.24 -22.79
N LEU A 148 -3.68 -24.49 -22.08
CA LEU A 148 -5.13 -24.46 -22.30
C LEU A 148 -5.52 -23.51 -23.44
N ASP A 149 -4.78 -22.42 -23.58
CA ASP A 149 -5.02 -21.41 -24.62
C ASP A 149 -3.81 -20.51 -24.77
N VAL A 150 -3.70 -19.83 -25.92
CA VAL A 150 -2.70 -18.79 -26.15
C VAL A 150 -3.43 -17.60 -26.79
N THR A 151 -3.34 -16.43 -26.17
CA THR A 151 -3.97 -15.21 -26.70
C THR A 151 -3.16 -14.63 -27.87
N ALA A 152 -3.82 -13.82 -28.71
CA ALA A 152 -3.17 -13.20 -29.89
C ALA A 152 -1.99 -12.29 -29.49
N ASP A 153 -2.00 -11.72 -28.30
CA ASP A 153 -0.95 -10.84 -27.79
C ASP A 153 0.11 -11.58 -26.95
N GLY A 154 0.13 -12.93 -27.00
CA GLY A 154 1.24 -13.73 -26.49
C GLY A 154 1.15 -14.12 -25.00
N TRP A 155 -0.06 -14.28 -24.47
CA TRP A 155 -0.25 -14.84 -23.11
C TRP A 155 -0.68 -16.30 -23.21
N ALA A 156 0.02 -17.17 -22.49
CA ALA A 156 -0.35 -18.59 -22.38
C ALA A 156 -1.15 -18.82 -21.09
N VAL A 157 -2.27 -19.53 -21.21
CA VAL A 157 -3.05 -20.01 -20.06
C VAL A 157 -2.69 -21.48 -19.85
N LEU A 158 -2.29 -21.84 -18.64
CA LEU A 158 -1.89 -23.20 -18.27
C LEU A 158 -2.93 -23.84 -17.34
N ASP A 159 -3.02 -25.18 -17.40
CA ASP A 159 -3.88 -25.95 -16.49
C ASP A 159 -3.39 -25.90 -15.03
N ARG A 160 -2.09 -25.68 -14.82
CA ARG A 160 -1.47 -25.54 -13.50
C ARG A 160 -0.19 -24.72 -13.59
N THR A 161 0.21 -24.08 -12.47
CA THR A 161 1.43 -23.26 -12.46
C THR A 161 2.03 -23.12 -11.07
N LEU A 162 3.38 -23.07 -11.02
CA LEU A 162 4.14 -22.60 -9.85
C LEU A 162 4.41 -21.09 -9.91
N LEU A 163 4.16 -20.44 -11.06
CA LEU A 163 4.49 -19.04 -11.27
C LEU A 163 3.40 -18.14 -10.64
N TYR A 164 3.80 -17.30 -9.69
CA TYR A 164 2.90 -16.43 -8.94
C TYR A 164 2.48 -15.22 -9.78
N PRO A 165 1.18 -14.97 -9.94
CA PRO A 165 0.69 -13.78 -10.64
C PRO A 165 0.78 -12.55 -9.73
N GLU A 166 0.99 -11.38 -10.33
CA GLU A 166 1.01 -10.12 -9.58
C GLU A 166 -0.24 -9.96 -8.72
N GLY A 167 -0.05 -9.66 -7.44
CA GLY A 167 -1.17 -9.46 -6.51
C GLY A 167 -0.72 -9.09 -5.11
N GLY A 168 -1.57 -8.41 -4.36
CA GLY A 168 -1.27 -8.04 -2.97
C GLY A 168 -0.01 -7.18 -2.80
N GLY A 169 0.33 -6.39 -3.80
CA GLY A 169 1.55 -5.58 -3.81
C GLY A 169 2.83 -6.37 -4.03
N GLN A 170 2.73 -7.66 -4.39
CA GLN A 170 3.87 -8.49 -4.79
C GLN A 170 3.89 -8.61 -6.30
N PRO A 171 5.02 -8.28 -6.97
CA PRO A 171 5.14 -8.44 -8.43
C PRO A 171 5.08 -9.90 -8.86
N ALA A 172 4.75 -10.09 -10.14
CA ALA A 172 4.73 -11.40 -10.78
C ALA A 172 6.09 -12.09 -10.72
N ASP A 173 6.07 -13.42 -10.66
CA ASP A 173 7.27 -14.21 -10.91
C ASP A 173 7.71 -14.10 -12.37
N HIS A 174 8.97 -14.40 -12.59
CA HIS A 174 9.54 -14.70 -13.90
C HIS A 174 9.97 -16.17 -13.93
N GLY A 175 10.19 -16.69 -15.12
CA GLY A 175 10.61 -18.06 -15.29
C GLY A 175 10.70 -18.44 -16.75
N THR A 176 10.62 -19.73 -17.02
CA THR A 176 10.64 -20.26 -18.40
C THR A 176 9.62 -21.38 -18.57
N LEU A 177 9.13 -21.53 -19.80
CA LEU A 177 8.38 -22.70 -20.25
C LEU A 177 9.20 -23.35 -21.36
N GLU A 178 9.40 -24.67 -21.31
CA GLU A 178 10.13 -25.42 -22.32
C GLU A 178 9.19 -26.40 -23.00
N ARG A 179 9.21 -26.41 -24.33
CA ARG A 179 8.48 -27.36 -25.15
C ARG A 179 9.42 -27.93 -26.21
N ALA A 180 9.63 -29.25 -26.18
CA ALA A 180 10.45 -29.98 -27.17
C ALA A 180 11.85 -29.36 -27.37
N GLY A 181 12.50 -28.95 -26.31
CA GLY A 181 13.85 -28.36 -26.34
C GLY A 181 13.90 -26.87 -26.65
N LYS A 182 12.76 -26.24 -26.96
CA LYS A 182 12.68 -24.80 -27.18
C LYS A 182 12.18 -24.12 -25.89
N GLU A 183 12.90 -23.09 -25.46
CA GLU A 183 12.59 -22.34 -24.24
C GLU A 183 11.91 -21.01 -24.54
N PHE A 184 10.90 -20.67 -23.76
CA PHE A 184 10.13 -19.41 -23.81
C PHE A 184 10.27 -18.74 -22.46
N ALA A 185 10.80 -17.52 -22.42
CA ALA A 185 10.86 -16.76 -21.18
C ALA A 185 9.47 -16.26 -20.79
N VAL A 186 9.09 -16.43 -19.53
CA VAL A 186 7.88 -15.84 -18.94
C VAL A 186 8.30 -14.53 -18.27
N VAL A 187 7.82 -13.41 -18.80
CA VAL A 187 8.24 -12.06 -18.39
C VAL A 187 7.20 -11.33 -17.54
N ASP A 188 5.99 -11.89 -17.46
CA ASP A 188 4.92 -11.39 -16.58
C ASP A 188 3.91 -12.51 -16.33
N VAL A 189 3.23 -12.46 -15.19
CA VAL A 189 2.17 -13.41 -14.84
C VAL A 189 1.02 -12.61 -14.21
N GLN A 190 -0.19 -12.78 -14.74
CA GLN A 190 -1.38 -12.05 -14.30
C GLN A 190 -2.53 -13.02 -14.04
N LYS A 191 -3.44 -12.64 -13.17
CA LYS A 191 -4.64 -13.44 -12.88
C LYS A 191 -5.85 -12.81 -13.59
N SER A 192 -6.70 -13.64 -14.20
CA SER A 192 -7.95 -13.23 -14.82
C SER A 192 -9.04 -14.26 -14.44
N GLY A 193 -9.87 -13.92 -13.48
CA GLY A 193 -10.83 -14.87 -12.92
C GLY A 193 -10.11 -16.06 -12.29
N ASP A 194 -10.42 -17.28 -12.76
CA ASP A 194 -9.79 -18.52 -12.31
C ASP A 194 -8.55 -18.91 -13.15
N ALA A 195 -8.25 -18.17 -14.20
CA ALA A 195 -7.10 -18.42 -15.08
C ALA A 195 -5.88 -17.62 -14.64
N VAL A 196 -4.70 -18.21 -14.82
CA VAL A 196 -3.41 -17.50 -14.69
C VAL A 196 -2.78 -17.42 -16.08
N LEU A 197 -2.44 -16.20 -16.49
CA LEU A 197 -1.88 -15.87 -17.80
C LEU A 197 -0.39 -15.63 -17.67
N HIS A 198 0.38 -16.22 -18.58
CA HIS A 198 1.85 -16.17 -18.60
C HIS A 198 2.29 -15.45 -19.86
N LYS A 199 2.86 -14.25 -19.73
CA LYS A 199 3.35 -13.44 -20.86
C LYS A 199 4.66 -14.02 -21.38
N LEU A 200 4.66 -14.44 -22.63
CA LEU A 200 5.84 -15.02 -23.27
C LEU A 200 6.63 -13.97 -24.06
N ASN A 201 7.96 -14.10 -24.04
CA ASN A 201 8.86 -13.22 -24.79
C ASN A 201 8.80 -13.43 -26.30
N GLN A 202 8.25 -14.57 -26.76
CA GLN A 202 8.18 -14.91 -28.17
C GLN A 202 7.02 -15.89 -28.44
N PRO A 203 6.45 -15.91 -29.65
CA PRO A 203 5.40 -16.87 -30.02
C PRO A 203 5.94 -18.27 -30.23
N GLY A 204 5.05 -19.25 -30.26
CA GLY A 204 5.40 -20.63 -30.63
C GLY A 204 4.75 -21.71 -29.78
N LEU A 205 4.06 -21.37 -28.69
CA LEU A 205 3.22 -22.32 -27.97
C LEU A 205 1.81 -22.31 -28.54
N GLU A 206 1.18 -23.47 -28.53
CA GLU A 206 -0.19 -23.67 -29.01
C GLU A 206 -1.02 -24.42 -27.96
N LYS A 207 -2.34 -24.28 -28.08
CA LYS A 207 -3.27 -25.03 -27.24
C LYS A 207 -3.01 -26.54 -27.39
N GLY A 208 -2.92 -27.21 -26.22
CA GLY A 208 -2.65 -28.65 -26.12
C GLY A 208 -1.19 -28.99 -25.93
N ASP A 209 -0.27 -28.05 -26.09
CA ASP A 209 1.16 -28.29 -25.86
C ASP A 209 1.43 -28.69 -24.41
N ARG A 210 2.31 -29.66 -24.21
CA ARG A 210 2.85 -29.97 -22.89
C ARG A 210 4.15 -29.21 -22.70
N VAL A 211 4.27 -28.54 -21.55
CA VAL A 211 5.43 -27.71 -21.26
C VAL A 211 6.02 -28.08 -19.90
N LYS A 212 7.32 -27.88 -19.77
CA LYS A 212 8.03 -27.91 -18.48
C LYS A 212 8.28 -26.49 -18.05
N GLY A 213 7.72 -26.10 -16.91
CA GLY A 213 7.89 -24.77 -16.34
C GLY A 213 9.02 -24.74 -15.31
N LYS A 214 9.71 -23.62 -15.24
CA LYS A 214 10.77 -23.39 -14.25
C LYS A 214 10.64 -21.96 -13.71
N VAL A 215 10.68 -21.83 -12.38
CA VAL A 215 10.55 -20.55 -11.67
C VAL A 215 11.93 -19.93 -11.47
N ASP A 216 12.03 -18.60 -11.65
CA ASP A 216 13.21 -17.84 -11.20
C ASP A 216 13.16 -17.76 -9.66
N MET A 217 13.82 -18.73 -9.02
CA MET A 217 13.80 -18.88 -7.55
C MET A 217 14.55 -17.76 -6.82
N ARG A 218 15.50 -17.11 -7.48
CA ARG A 218 16.17 -15.95 -6.86
C ARG A 218 15.18 -14.81 -6.67
N ARG A 219 14.42 -14.51 -7.72
CA ARG A 219 13.36 -13.50 -7.70
C ARG A 219 12.24 -13.89 -6.72
N ARG A 220 11.74 -15.14 -6.80
CA ARG A 220 10.72 -15.68 -5.89
C ARG A 220 11.13 -15.52 -4.42
N LEU A 221 12.35 -15.92 -4.08
CA LEU A 221 12.84 -15.88 -2.70
C LEU A 221 12.99 -14.42 -2.22
N ALA A 222 13.46 -13.52 -3.08
CA ALA A 222 13.55 -12.10 -2.74
C ALA A 222 12.15 -11.53 -2.40
N HIS A 223 11.15 -11.83 -3.24
CA HIS A 223 9.75 -11.39 -2.99
C HIS A 223 9.18 -12.02 -1.72
N ALA A 224 9.38 -13.32 -1.50
CA ALA A 224 8.86 -14.01 -0.31
C ALA A 224 9.48 -13.45 0.97
N ARG A 225 10.79 -13.15 0.96
CA ARG A 225 11.49 -12.50 2.08
C ARG A 225 10.88 -11.13 2.39
N HIS A 226 10.75 -10.28 1.37
CA HIS A 226 10.16 -8.95 1.54
C HIS A 226 8.70 -9.01 1.98
N HIS A 227 7.93 -10.00 1.46
CA HIS A 227 6.54 -10.16 1.84
C HIS A 227 6.39 -10.59 3.29
N THR A 228 7.15 -11.59 3.71
CA THR A 228 7.11 -12.04 5.11
C THR A 228 7.65 -10.95 6.06
N ALA A 229 8.70 -10.22 5.63
CA ALA A 229 9.21 -9.07 6.38
C ALA A 229 8.16 -7.97 6.54
N THR A 230 7.27 -7.78 5.54
CA THR A 230 6.18 -6.79 5.65
C THR A 230 5.29 -7.10 6.85
N HIS A 231 4.93 -8.36 7.06
CA HIS A 231 4.15 -8.80 8.24
C HIS A 231 4.89 -8.48 9.55
N LEU A 232 6.19 -8.79 9.64
CA LEU A 232 6.98 -8.52 10.85
C LEU A 232 7.14 -7.02 11.11
N VAL A 233 7.37 -6.23 10.06
CA VAL A 233 7.48 -4.75 10.19
C VAL A 233 6.14 -4.17 10.63
N HIS A 234 5.03 -4.68 10.08
CA HIS A 234 3.68 -4.25 10.46
C HIS A 234 3.41 -4.55 11.95
N ASP A 235 3.61 -5.80 12.38
CA ASP A 235 3.39 -6.20 13.78
C ASP A 235 4.33 -5.41 14.72
N SER A 236 5.59 -5.20 14.34
CA SER A 236 6.55 -4.42 15.12
C SER A 236 6.13 -2.95 15.22
N ALA A 237 5.66 -2.36 14.12
CA ALA A 237 5.14 -0.99 14.14
C ALA A 237 3.91 -0.88 15.06
N LYS A 238 3.00 -1.85 14.99
CA LYS A 238 1.82 -1.91 15.86
C LYS A 238 2.21 -1.98 17.35
N ARG A 239 3.25 -2.76 17.68
CA ARG A 239 3.76 -2.88 19.07
C ARG A 239 4.39 -1.59 19.58
N ILE A 240 5.16 -0.91 18.73
CA ILE A 240 5.93 0.30 19.12
C ILE A 240 5.05 1.55 19.09
N LEU A 241 4.21 1.71 18.08
CA LEU A 241 3.43 2.92 17.83
C LEU A 241 2.01 2.85 18.42
N GLY A 242 1.46 1.64 18.58
CA GLY A 242 0.13 1.44 19.16
C GLY A 242 -0.84 0.70 18.27
N ARG A 243 -1.94 0.27 18.87
CA ARG A 243 -2.96 -0.58 18.22
C ARG A 243 -3.74 0.11 17.10
N HIS A 244 -3.63 1.43 16.97
CA HIS A 244 -4.23 2.19 15.88
C HIS A 244 -3.51 1.97 14.53
N VAL A 245 -2.34 1.34 14.54
CA VAL A 245 -1.57 1.04 13.33
C VAL A 245 -2.33 -0.03 12.52
N TRP A 246 -2.66 0.32 11.27
CA TRP A 246 -3.37 -0.53 10.33
C TRP A 246 -2.69 -0.39 8.97
N GLN A 247 -2.63 -1.46 8.19
CA GLN A 247 -2.02 -1.39 6.86
C GLN A 247 -2.93 -0.61 5.90
N ALA A 248 -2.41 0.48 5.36
CA ALA A 248 -3.08 1.30 4.33
C ALA A 248 -2.65 0.89 2.91
N GLY A 249 -1.51 0.22 2.80
CA GLY A 249 -0.99 -0.27 1.52
C GLY A 249 0.36 -0.92 1.69
N ALA A 250 0.76 -1.73 0.70
CA ALA A 250 2.09 -2.35 0.69
C ALA A 250 2.51 -2.65 -0.75
N GLN A 251 3.80 -2.59 -1.01
CA GLN A 251 4.38 -2.97 -2.30
C GLN A 251 5.77 -3.55 -2.06
N LYS A 252 6.10 -4.57 -2.81
CA LYS A 252 7.36 -5.30 -2.70
C LYS A 252 8.08 -5.30 -4.05
N SER A 253 9.40 -5.40 -4.02
CA SER A 253 10.24 -5.68 -5.18
C SER A 253 11.35 -6.64 -4.74
N GLU A 254 12.29 -6.93 -5.62
CA GLU A 254 13.45 -7.74 -5.27
C GLU A 254 14.42 -6.99 -4.33
N GLU A 255 14.43 -5.66 -4.42
CA GLU A 255 15.40 -4.80 -3.73
C GLU A 255 14.87 -4.19 -2.45
N ARG A 256 13.56 -3.94 -2.38
CA ARG A 256 12.95 -3.23 -1.25
C ARG A 256 11.45 -3.47 -1.17
N ALA A 257 10.90 -3.11 -0.03
CA ALA A 257 9.46 -3.06 0.15
C ALA A 257 9.07 -1.72 0.79
N ARG A 258 7.79 -1.36 0.62
CA ARG A 258 7.19 -0.25 1.34
C ARG A 258 5.91 -0.73 2.01
N LEU A 259 5.70 -0.23 3.20
CA LEU A 259 4.50 -0.48 4.00
C LEU A 259 3.92 0.87 4.41
N ASP A 260 2.69 1.13 4.01
CA ASP A 260 1.96 2.34 4.38
C ASP A 260 1.04 1.98 5.54
N ILE A 261 1.16 2.71 6.65
CA ILE A 261 0.39 2.44 7.88
C ILE A 261 -0.39 3.68 8.32
N SER A 262 -1.54 3.45 8.92
CA SER A 262 -2.26 4.52 9.59
C SER A 262 -1.47 4.98 10.81
N HIS A 263 -1.11 6.26 10.86
CA HIS A 263 -0.45 6.86 12.02
C HIS A 263 -0.66 8.37 11.98
N TYR A 264 -1.07 8.95 13.08
CA TYR A 264 -1.53 10.33 13.17
C TYR A 264 -0.42 11.37 13.20
N ARG A 265 0.83 10.97 13.46
CA ARG A 265 1.99 11.87 13.48
C ARG A 265 3.20 11.24 12.77
N ARG A 266 4.26 11.98 12.60
CA ARG A 266 5.50 11.43 12.02
C ARG A 266 6.14 10.43 12.95
N ILE A 267 6.63 9.34 12.37
CA ILE A 267 7.44 8.35 13.10
C ILE A 267 8.81 8.99 13.39
N THR A 268 9.21 8.99 14.64
CA THR A 268 10.52 9.53 15.06
C THR A 268 11.65 8.56 14.73
N GLU A 269 12.88 9.05 14.68
CA GLU A 269 14.06 8.19 14.46
C GLU A 269 14.19 7.12 15.55
N ALA A 270 13.89 7.46 16.80
CA ALA A 270 13.91 6.49 17.90
C ALA A 270 12.89 5.37 17.71
N GLU A 271 11.67 5.74 17.31
CA GLU A 271 10.62 4.75 17.01
C GLU A 271 11.00 3.88 15.82
N LEU A 272 11.56 4.48 14.76
CA LEU A 272 12.00 3.72 13.58
C LEU A 272 13.07 2.68 13.95
N LYS A 273 14.05 3.07 14.78
CA LYS A 273 15.08 2.17 15.30
C LYS A 273 14.47 1.06 16.19
N ALA A 274 13.48 1.41 17.00
CA ALA A 274 12.80 0.43 17.86
C ALA A 274 12.01 -0.59 17.02
N ILE A 275 11.34 -0.14 15.97
CA ILE A 275 10.62 -1.02 15.02
C ILE A 275 11.61 -1.96 14.32
N GLU A 276 12.75 -1.43 13.85
CA GLU A 276 13.81 -2.24 13.19
C GLU A 276 14.33 -3.33 14.13
N LEU A 277 14.66 -2.94 15.37
CA LEU A 277 15.16 -3.86 16.38
C LEU A 277 14.14 -4.96 16.69
N GLU A 278 12.88 -4.58 16.90
CA GLU A 278 11.80 -5.53 17.19
C GLU A 278 11.58 -6.50 16.01
N ALA A 279 11.55 -5.97 14.78
CA ALA A 279 11.39 -6.82 13.58
C ALA A 279 12.52 -7.84 13.47
N ASN A 280 13.77 -7.42 13.69
CA ASN A 280 14.93 -8.32 13.64
C ASN A 280 14.93 -9.32 14.80
N ARG A 281 14.49 -8.92 16.00
CA ARG A 281 14.30 -9.85 17.12
C ARG A 281 13.34 -10.97 16.74
N ARG A 282 12.23 -10.60 16.07
CA ARG A 282 11.22 -11.57 15.59
C ARG A 282 11.77 -12.51 14.52
N VAL A 283 12.66 -12.02 13.65
CA VAL A 283 13.38 -12.88 12.69
C VAL A 283 14.16 -13.97 13.45
N MET A 284 14.87 -13.58 14.50
CA MET A 284 15.72 -14.48 15.29
C MET A 284 14.94 -15.48 16.16
N GLU A 285 13.64 -15.31 16.33
CA GLU A 285 12.77 -16.28 17.01
C GLU A 285 12.61 -17.58 16.21
N LEU A 286 12.93 -17.57 14.91
CA LEU A 286 12.88 -18.75 14.02
C LEU A 286 11.48 -19.40 14.02
N THR A 287 10.45 -18.57 14.03
CA THR A 287 9.06 -19.02 14.10
C THR A 287 8.60 -19.56 12.74
N ALA A 288 7.87 -20.66 12.74
CA ALA A 288 7.23 -21.18 11.53
C ALA A 288 6.23 -20.16 10.97
N VAL A 289 6.18 -20.07 9.64
CA VAL A 289 5.17 -19.28 8.92
C VAL A 289 4.10 -20.27 8.45
N ASP A 290 2.93 -20.17 9.04
CA ASP A 290 1.83 -21.09 8.78
C ASP A 290 0.83 -20.48 7.81
N THR A 291 0.35 -21.27 6.87
CA THR A 291 -0.68 -20.85 5.92
C THR A 291 -1.79 -21.89 5.87
N GLN A 292 -3.03 -21.42 5.81
CA GLN A 292 -4.17 -22.33 5.68
C GLN A 292 -5.34 -21.62 4.97
N PHE A 293 -6.14 -22.41 4.26
CA PHE A 293 -7.41 -21.93 3.70
C PHE A 293 -8.53 -22.26 4.68
N LEU A 294 -9.32 -21.27 5.02
CA LEU A 294 -10.47 -21.41 5.92
C LEU A 294 -11.72 -20.82 5.27
N PRO A 295 -12.91 -21.39 5.56
CA PRO A 295 -14.16 -20.69 5.24
C PRO A 295 -14.15 -19.29 5.85
N ARG A 296 -14.64 -18.30 5.12
CA ARG A 296 -14.66 -16.89 5.56
C ARG A 296 -15.24 -16.73 6.97
N GLU A 297 -16.42 -17.30 7.20
CA GLU A 297 -17.12 -17.19 8.49
C GLU A 297 -16.26 -17.74 9.64
N GLU A 298 -15.56 -18.85 9.41
CA GLU A 298 -14.68 -19.46 10.40
C GLU A 298 -13.46 -18.56 10.67
N ALA A 299 -12.82 -18.04 9.62
CA ALA A 299 -11.67 -17.14 9.76
C ALA A 299 -12.06 -15.88 10.55
N GLU A 300 -13.17 -15.26 10.21
CA GLU A 300 -13.68 -14.06 10.90
C GLU A 300 -14.04 -14.34 12.36
N LYS A 301 -14.61 -15.51 12.64
CA LYS A 301 -14.96 -15.93 14.01
C LYS A 301 -13.69 -16.13 14.86
N LEU A 302 -12.65 -16.73 14.28
CA LEU A 302 -11.39 -17.03 14.99
C LEU A 302 -10.51 -15.81 15.20
N PHE A 303 -10.42 -14.93 14.20
CA PHE A 303 -9.40 -13.88 14.14
C PHE A 303 -9.98 -12.45 14.07
N GLY A 304 -11.28 -12.32 13.91
CA GLY A 304 -11.93 -11.00 13.80
C GLY A 304 -11.56 -10.27 12.51
N PHE A 305 -11.94 -9.00 12.41
CA PHE A 305 -11.71 -8.18 11.23
C PHE A 305 -10.29 -7.62 11.13
N GLU A 306 -9.47 -7.75 12.17
CA GLU A 306 -8.04 -7.43 12.12
C GLU A 306 -7.30 -8.28 11.08
N LEU A 307 -7.89 -9.41 10.67
CA LEU A 307 -7.46 -10.27 9.57
C LEU A 307 -7.29 -9.48 8.25
N TYR A 308 -8.06 -8.41 8.02
CA TYR A 308 -8.14 -7.70 6.74
C TYR A 308 -7.24 -6.46 6.68
N GLN A 309 -5.96 -6.64 6.91
CA GLN A 309 -5.00 -5.52 6.86
C GLN A 309 -4.81 -4.98 5.43
N GLY A 310 -4.69 -5.84 4.44
CA GLY A 310 -4.51 -5.46 3.04
C GLY A 310 -5.81 -5.32 2.24
N GLY A 311 -6.96 -5.25 2.93
CA GLY A 311 -8.28 -5.23 2.31
C GLY A 311 -8.99 -6.58 2.42
N VAL A 312 -10.26 -6.59 2.08
CA VAL A 312 -11.10 -7.80 2.18
C VAL A 312 -10.98 -8.62 0.88
N PRO A 313 -10.36 -9.80 0.91
CA PRO A 313 -10.26 -10.60 -0.31
C PRO A 313 -11.63 -11.12 -0.75
N PRO A 314 -11.86 -11.33 -2.05
CA PRO A 314 -13.11 -11.89 -2.53
C PRO A 314 -13.22 -13.40 -2.22
N GLY A 315 -14.43 -13.94 -2.27
CA GLY A 315 -14.67 -15.37 -2.21
C GLY A 315 -15.11 -15.88 -0.84
N LYS A 316 -15.46 -17.17 -0.82
CA LYS A 316 -15.96 -17.86 0.36
C LYS A 316 -14.84 -18.51 1.19
N GLN A 317 -13.66 -18.70 0.60
CA GLN A 317 -12.47 -19.24 1.25
C GLN A 317 -11.43 -18.13 1.39
N ILE A 318 -10.81 -18.03 2.54
CA ILE A 318 -9.76 -17.04 2.83
C ILE A 318 -8.47 -17.79 3.13
N ARG A 319 -7.39 -17.37 2.47
CA ARG A 319 -6.05 -17.85 2.84
C ARG A 319 -5.55 -17.00 4.00
N VAL A 320 -5.37 -17.65 5.15
CA VAL A 320 -4.87 -17.03 6.38
C VAL A 320 -3.37 -17.35 6.50
N VAL A 321 -2.57 -16.32 6.69
CA VAL A 321 -1.13 -16.42 6.90
C VAL A 321 -0.81 -15.95 8.31
N ARG A 322 -0.08 -16.78 9.06
CA ARG A 322 0.39 -16.45 10.41
C ARG A 322 1.91 -16.35 10.40
N VAL A 323 2.41 -15.19 10.82
CA VAL A 323 3.85 -14.92 10.99
C VAL A 323 4.08 -14.52 12.45
N GLY A 324 4.35 -15.47 13.30
CA GLY A 324 4.42 -15.25 14.74
C GLY A 324 3.06 -14.83 15.30
N THR A 325 2.96 -13.64 15.82
CA THR A 325 1.71 -13.08 16.38
C THR A 325 0.87 -12.35 15.33
N ASP A 326 1.44 -12.03 14.18
CA ASP A 326 0.70 -11.42 13.08
C ASP A 326 -0.13 -12.46 12.34
N ILE A 327 -1.42 -12.20 12.11
CA ILE A 327 -2.34 -13.09 11.42
C ILE A 327 -3.15 -12.25 10.44
N GLU A 328 -2.97 -12.51 9.14
CA GLU A 328 -3.62 -11.73 8.09
C GLU A 328 -4.18 -12.61 6.98
N ALA A 329 -5.22 -12.12 6.33
CA ALA A 329 -5.68 -12.65 5.04
C ALA A 329 -4.70 -12.19 3.96
N CYS A 330 -3.95 -13.12 3.38
CA CYS A 330 -2.86 -12.78 2.48
C CYS A 330 -2.71 -13.80 1.36
N ALA A 331 -2.66 -13.31 0.12
CA ALA A 331 -2.52 -14.15 -1.08
C ALA A 331 -1.07 -14.33 -1.56
N GLY A 332 -0.10 -13.65 -0.94
CA GLY A 332 1.29 -13.66 -1.40
C GLY A 332 2.10 -14.91 -1.07
N THR A 333 3.30 -14.97 -1.61
CA THR A 333 4.24 -16.05 -1.28
C THR A 333 5.06 -15.67 -0.05
N HIS A 334 5.36 -16.63 0.80
CA HIS A 334 6.07 -16.44 2.07
C HIS A 334 7.19 -17.44 2.24
N VAL A 335 8.19 -17.08 3.04
CA VAL A 335 9.17 -18.05 3.54
C VAL A 335 8.48 -18.94 4.57
N THR A 336 9.02 -20.12 4.82
CA THR A 336 8.42 -21.10 5.74
C THR A 336 8.84 -20.90 7.20
N ASN A 337 9.85 -20.05 7.43
CA ASN A 337 10.36 -19.75 8.78
C ASN A 337 10.89 -18.32 8.79
N THR A 338 10.66 -17.57 9.86
CA THR A 338 11.07 -16.15 9.94
C THR A 338 12.58 -15.98 9.76
N GLY A 339 13.40 -16.94 10.20
CA GLY A 339 14.85 -16.91 9.99
C GLY A 339 15.27 -16.85 8.53
N MET A 340 14.46 -17.37 7.60
CA MET A 340 14.75 -17.33 6.15
C MET A 340 14.65 -15.91 5.58
N ILE A 341 14.02 -14.96 6.31
CA ILE A 341 13.97 -13.56 5.90
C ILE A 341 15.38 -12.96 5.85
N GLY A 342 16.23 -13.33 6.82
CA GLY A 342 17.50 -12.67 7.04
C GLY A 342 17.32 -11.29 7.70
N ALA A 343 18.31 -10.44 7.59
CA ALA A 343 18.23 -9.10 8.20
C ALA A 343 17.12 -8.25 7.57
N ILE A 344 16.47 -7.44 8.40
CA ILE A 344 15.53 -6.40 7.96
C ILE A 344 16.19 -5.05 8.26
N LYS A 345 16.27 -4.18 7.25
CA LYS A 345 16.82 -2.82 7.40
C LYS A 345 15.75 -1.80 7.02
N LEU A 346 15.33 -0.98 7.97
CA LEU A 346 14.42 0.13 7.70
C LEU A 346 15.23 1.31 7.13
N LEU A 347 14.82 1.78 5.95
CA LEU A 347 15.60 2.75 5.18
C LEU A 347 15.16 4.18 5.47
N ARG A 348 13.86 4.44 5.49
CA ARG A 348 13.31 5.77 5.75
C ARG A 348 11.81 5.71 6.04
N THR A 349 11.29 6.81 6.56
CA THR A 349 9.86 7.04 6.69
C THR A 349 9.46 8.31 5.93
N GLU A 350 8.23 8.34 5.46
CA GLU A 350 7.70 9.48 4.73
C GLU A 350 6.19 9.60 4.97
N ARG A 351 5.72 10.80 5.24
CA ARG A 351 4.27 11.06 5.25
C ARG A 351 3.79 11.17 3.81
N ILE A 352 2.87 10.29 3.40
CA ILE A 352 2.32 10.26 2.05
C ILE A 352 1.03 11.05 1.94
N GLN A 353 0.25 11.01 3.00
CA GLN A 353 -0.98 11.80 3.12
C GLN A 353 -1.29 11.94 4.61
N ASP A 354 -2.28 12.74 4.92
CA ASP A 354 -2.67 12.93 6.31
C ASP A 354 -3.12 11.60 6.94
N GLY A 355 -2.54 11.29 8.09
CA GLY A 355 -2.84 10.06 8.82
C GLY A 355 -2.18 8.80 8.25
N VAL A 356 -1.30 8.91 7.23
CA VAL A 356 -0.62 7.74 6.65
C VAL A 356 0.89 7.98 6.54
N GLU A 357 1.65 7.14 7.22
CA GLU A 357 3.12 7.12 7.19
C GLU A 357 3.59 5.90 6.37
N ARG A 358 4.55 6.11 5.51
CA ARG A 358 5.22 5.07 4.72
C ARG A 358 6.53 4.67 5.39
N ILE A 359 6.76 3.38 5.55
CA ILE A 359 8.04 2.79 5.97
C ILE A 359 8.63 2.07 4.76
N GLU A 360 9.81 2.47 4.31
CA GLU A 360 10.57 1.74 3.28
C GLU A 360 11.64 0.89 3.96
N PHE A 361 11.81 -0.33 3.47
CA PHE A 361 12.76 -1.28 4.06
C PHE A 361 13.27 -2.27 3.03
N ALA A 362 14.39 -2.94 3.38
CA ALA A 362 14.95 -4.05 2.62
C ALA A 362 15.10 -5.26 3.53
N ALA A 363 15.06 -6.46 2.94
CA ALA A 363 15.14 -7.72 3.67
C ALA A 363 16.10 -8.70 2.97
N GLY A 364 16.76 -9.52 3.77
CA GLY A 364 17.69 -10.54 3.27
C GLY A 364 18.90 -9.92 2.57
N GLU A 365 19.25 -10.44 1.40
CA GLU A 365 20.41 -9.97 0.60
C GLU A 365 20.31 -8.46 0.29
N ALA A 366 19.14 -7.98 0.00
CA ALA A 366 18.89 -6.57 -0.29
C ALA A 366 19.21 -5.68 0.92
N ALA A 367 19.01 -6.14 2.12
CA ALA A 367 19.39 -5.42 3.33
C ALA A 367 20.90 -5.24 3.50
N UNK A 368 21.51 -6.17 3.05
CA UNK A 368 22.92 -6.14 3.10
C UNK A 368 23.52 -5.14 2.16
N UNK A 369 22.83 -4.78 1.10
CA UNK A 369 23.16 -3.79 0.22
C UNK A 369 22.81 -2.41 0.69
N UNK A 370 21.94 -2.31 1.60
CA UNK A 370 21.51 -1.16 2.24
C UNK A 370 22.18 -0.96 3.57
N GLY A 371 23.41 -1.38 3.81
CA GLY A 371 24.22 -1.23 4.99
C GLY A 371 24.63 0.20 5.30
N PRO A 372 25.35 0.41 6.43
CA PRO A 372 25.59 1.79 6.93
C PRO A 372 26.47 2.68 6.04
N GLY A 373 26.93 2.15 4.92
CA GLY A 373 27.72 2.92 3.93
C GLY A 373 27.00 3.24 2.62
N ALA A 374 25.82 2.66 2.40
CA ALA A 374 25.04 3.00 1.22
C ALA A 374 24.36 4.35 1.45
N GLY A 375 24.86 5.36 0.82
CA GLY A 375 24.34 6.73 0.94
C GLY A 375 22.83 6.79 0.71
N ARG A 376 22.15 7.61 1.47
CA ARG A 376 20.73 7.92 1.28
C ARG A 376 20.50 8.20 -0.20
N PRO A 377 19.61 7.50 -0.91
CA PRO A 377 19.27 7.91 -2.26
C PRO A 377 18.78 9.36 -2.18
N ALA A 378 19.46 10.24 -2.88
CA ALA A 378 19.06 11.63 -2.96
C ALA A 378 17.62 11.66 -3.46
N GLY A 379 16.75 12.28 -2.69
CA GLY A 379 15.41 12.62 -3.17
C GLY A 379 15.54 13.38 -4.49
N PRO A 380 14.46 13.52 -5.28
CA PRO A 380 14.57 14.26 -6.55
C PRO A 380 14.98 15.70 -6.27
N GLY A 381 16.26 15.88 -6.13
CA GLY A 381 16.90 17.18 -5.89
C GLY A 381 17.06 17.93 -7.19
N LEU A 382 16.72 19.19 -7.15
CA LEU A 382 16.98 20.22 -8.12
C LEU A 382 18.28 19.97 -8.90
N ARG A 383 18.15 19.78 -10.20
CA ARG A 383 19.30 19.82 -11.12
C ARG A 383 19.91 21.22 -11.02
N ARG A 384 21.05 21.34 -10.37
CA ARG A 384 21.88 22.55 -10.50
C ARG A 384 22.51 22.52 -11.90
N PHE A 385 22.18 23.50 -12.69
CA PHE A 385 22.89 23.77 -13.94
C PHE A 385 24.34 24.09 -13.60
N ALA A 386 25.26 23.23 -14.01
CA ALA A 386 26.68 23.54 -13.98
C ALA A 386 26.97 24.55 -15.11
N ARG A 387 27.41 25.73 -14.75
CA ARG A 387 27.95 26.70 -15.71
C ARG A 387 29.29 26.15 -16.20
N SER A 388 29.41 26.04 -17.52
CA SER A 388 30.65 25.76 -18.21
C SER A 388 31.63 26.96 -18.05
N GLY A 389 32.74 26.71 -17.47
CA GLY A 389 33.85 27.67 -17.47
C GLY A 389 35.17 26.90 -17.54
N GLY A 390 35.86 27.03 -18.67
CA GLY A 390 37.06 26.26 -18.98
C GLY A 390 38.30 26.76 -18.29
N ALA A 391 39.25 25.91 -18.24
CA ALA A 391 40.71 26.07 -18.45
C ALA A 391 41.53 25.10 -17.60
N ALA A 392 42.25 24.26 -18.27
CA ALA A 392 43.44 23.58 -17.78
C ALA A 392 44.66 24.52 -18.04
N PRO A 393 45.94 24.24 -17.73
CA PRO A 393 46.49 23.06 -17.10
C PRO A 393 47.75 23.34 -16.20
N GLN A 394 48.49 22.29 -15.92
CA GLN A 394 49.94 22.14 -15.59
C GLN A 394 50.28 22.10 -14.09
N ASN A 395 50.92 21.13 -13.70
CA ASN A 395 52.20 20.52 -13.74
C ASN A 395 52.79 20.19 -12.35
N SER A 396 53.17 18.99 -12.20
CA SER A 396 54.45 18.45 -11.77
C SER A 396 54.89 18.41 -10.29
N ARG A 397 55.35 17.23 -9.96
CA ARG A 397 56.50 16.79 -9.12
C ARG A 397 56.20 16.58 -7.63
N GLU A 398 56.25 15.38 -7.29
CA GLU A 398 57.34 14.54 -6.77
C GLU A 398 57.74 14.81 -5.31
N VAL A 399 57.84 13.72 -4.63
CA VAL A 399 58.85 13.24 -3.72
C VAL A 399 58.46 13.16 -2.24
N LEU A 400 58.60 11.93 -1.79
CA LEU A 400 58.69 11.31 -0.49
C LEU A 400 57.39 10.86 0.16
#